data_f913d1c3bdb7904f7c8fcc068dc1a9df
#
_entry.id   f913d1c3bdb7904f7c8fcc068dc1a9df
#
_cell.length_a   1.000
_cell.length_b   1.000
_cell.length_c   1.000
_cell.angle_alpha   90.00
_cell.angle_beta   90.00
_cell.angle_gamma   90.00
#
_symmetry.space_group_name_H-M   'P 1'
#
loop_
_entity.id
_entity.type
_entity.pdbx_description
1 polymer ?
#
loop_
_entity_poly.entity_id
_entity_poly.type
_entity_poly.pdbx_seq_one_letter_code
_entity_poly.pdbx_strand_id
1 'polypeptide(L)'
;AQSGLIVGDIITKLNGEALSPRSIQDSGMFQRQVRRLSAGGMAKLAILRDGTAKDLDITLERTRITAEEALRDSNRDFELTVRELTFFDRDDNRWAESVQGVIVQSVERAGWAGLAGVFEGDLIQRINNYTITDLASYRKAMEAIAKEQPARVSFFVLRGPRTQFKFAEPDWKPTVAATK
;
A
#
# COMPACT_ATOMS: atom_id res chain seq x y z
N ALA A 1 -12.77 11.17 8.42
CA ALA A 1 -12.01 12.41 8.50
C ALA A 1 -12.66 13.32 9.54
N GLN A 2 -11.92 13.69 10.60
CA GLN A 2 -12.41 14.57 11.69
C GLN A 2 -12.20 16.06 11.37
N SER A 3 -11.99 16.42 10.10
CA SER A 3 -11.67 17.80 9.70
C SER A 3 -12.84 18.77 9.78
N GLY A 4 -14.07 18.28 9.93
CA GLY A 4 -15.27 19.12 9.88
C GLY A 4 -15.62 19.65 8.49
N LEU A 5 -14.81 19.37 7.46
CA LEU A 5 -15.13 19.68 6.07
C LEU A 5 -16.18 18.72 5.53
N ILE A 6 -17.11 19.24 4.75
CA ILE A 6 -18.12 18.44 4.03
C ILE A 6 -18.10 18.77 2.54
N VAL A 7 -18.64 17.86 1.74
CA VAL A 7 -18.80 18.10 0.29
C VAL A 7 -19.73 19.29 0.09
N GLY A 8 -19.31 20.24 -0.76
CA GLY A 8 -20.03 21.48 -1.01
C GLY A 8 -19.41 22.71 -0.32
N ASP A 9 -18.48 22.54 0.62
CA ASP A 9 -17.72 23.66 1.19
C ASP A 9 -16.82 24.32 0.15
N ILE A 10 -16.82 25.66 0.11
CA ILE A 10 -15.93 26.42 -0.71
C ILE A 10 -14.81 26.98 0.18
N ILE A 11 -13.57 26.53 -0.02
CA ILE A 11 -12.42 27.02 0.75
C ILE A 11 -11.98 28.36 0.18
N THR A 12 -12.01 29.42 1.01
CA THR A 12 -11.69 30.78 0.61
C THR A 12 -10.34 31.25 1.09
N LYS A 13 -9.84 30.72 2.25
CA LYS A 13 -8.51 31.06 2.79
C LYS A 13 -7.85 29.84 3.41
N LEU A 14 -6.52 29.83 3.39
CA LEU A 14 -5.66 28.88 4.12
C LEU A 14 -4.67 29.70 4.96
N ASN A 15 -4.68 29.53 6.28
CA ASN A 15 -3.84 30.26 7.24
C ASN A 15 -3.88 31.79 7.04
N GLY A 16 -5.04 32.33 6.68
CA GLY A 16 -5.23 33.75 6.41
C GLY A 16 -4.93 34.21 4.98
N GLU A 17 -4.23 33.40 4.18
CA GLU A 17 -3.98 33.69 2.76
C GLU A 17 -5.22 33.38 1.93
N ALA A 18 -5.67 34.36 1.12
CA ALA A 18 -6.82 34.17 0.26
C ALA A 18 -6.53 33.23 -0.91
N LEU A 19 -7.43 32.29 -1.12
CA LEU A 19 -7.43 31.41 -2.28
C LEU A 19 -8.35 32.03 -3.34
N SER A 20 -7.76 32.60 -4.39
CA SER A 20 -8.50 33.25 -5.48
C SER A 20 -8.24 32.50 -6.79
N PRO A 21 -8.79 31.29 -6.98
CA PRO A 21 -8.64 30.59 -8.25
C PRO A 21 -9.34 31.38 -9.34
N ARG A 22 -8.63 31.68 -10.43
CA ARG A 22 -9.16 32.39 -11.60
C ARG A 22 -9.53 31.45 -12.75
N SER A 23 -9.07 30.18 -12.66
CA SER A 23 -9.32 29.14 -13.67
C SER A 23 -9.31 27.74 -13.04
N ILE A 24 -9.80 26.76 -13.80
CA ILE A 24 -9.73 25.32 -13.41
C ILE A 24 -8.28 24.86 -13.21
N GLN A 25 -7.32 25.46 -13.92
CA GLN A 25 -5.88 25.16 -13.80
C GLN A 25 -5.31 25.58 -12.43
N ASP A 26 -5.97 26.49 -11.73
CA ASP A 26 -5.57 26.95 -10.40
C ASP A 26 -5.98 25.97 -9.28
N SER A 27 -6.74 24.92 -9.58
CA SER A 27 -7.16 23.90 -8.60
C SER A 27 -5.98 23.25 -7.86
N GLY A 28 -4.81 23.16 -8.51
CA GLY A 28 -3.58 22.68 -7.89
C GLY A 28 -2.90 23.67 -6.92
N MET A 29 -3.35 24.94 -6.85
CA MET A 29 -2.72 25.95 -6.00
C MET A 29 -2.93 25.64 -4.52
N PHE A 30 -4.14 25.28 -4.13
CA PHE A 30 -4.46 24.85 -2.76
C PHE A 30 -3.62 23.64 -2.32
N GLN A 31 -3.54 22.61 -3.17
CA GLN A 31 -2.74 21.42 -2.88
C GLN A 31 -1.25 21.77 -2.72
N ARG A 32 -0.69 22.65 -3.54
CA ARG A 32 0.71 23.11 -3.40
C ARG A 32 0.95 23.86 -2.10
N GLN A 33 0.00 24.68 -1.65
CA GLN A 33 0.11 25.40 -0.38
C GLN A 33 0.03 24.43 0.81
N VAL A 34 -0.92 23.47 0.79
CA VAL A 34 -1.04 22.46 1.84
C VAL A 34 0.23 21.60 1.94
N ARG A 35 0.84 21.21 0.81
CA ARG A 35 2.10 20.42 0.80
C ARG A 35 3.30 21.13 1.44
N ARG A 36 3.27 22.46 1.56
CA ARG A 36 4.32 23.24 2.24
C ARG A 36 4.17 23.25 3.76
N LEU A 37 3.01 22.83 4.26
CA LEU A 37 2.74 22.78 5.68
C LEU A 37 3.25 21.46 6.28
N SER A 38 3.63 21.52 7.55
CA SER A 38 4.15 20.34 8.25
C SER A 38 3.01 19.36 8.60
N ALA A 39 3.22 18.08 8.34
CA ALA A 39 2.32 17.03 8.82
C ALA A 39 2.28 17.03 10.35
N GLY A 40 1.10 16.86 10.94
CA GLY A 40 0.84 16.98 12.38
C GLY A 40 0.59 18.43 12.82
N GLY A 41 0.81 19.42 11.94
CA GLY A 41 0.50 20.81 12.20
C GLY A 41 -0.98 21.13 12.08
N MET A 42 -1.39 22.25 12.66
CA MET A 42 -2.74 22.79 12.50
C MET A 42 -2.76 23.78 11.34
N ALA A 43 -3.83 23.74 10.54
CA ALA A 43 -4.10 24.72 9.52
C ALA A 43 -5.50 25.33 9.74
N LYS A 44 -5.61 26.66 9.55
CA LYS A 44 -6.89 27.37 9.58
C LYS A 44 -7.46 27.48 8.17
N LEU A 45 -8.67 26.99 8.00
CA LEU A 45 -9.43 27.19 6.75
C LEU A 45 -10.57 28.14 6.99
N ALA A 46 -10.67 29.19 6.16
CA ALA A 46 -11.92 29.93 6.02
C ALA A 46 -12.72 29.28 4.88
N ILE A 47 -13.94 28.93 5.14
CA ILE A 47 -14.85 28.29 4.19
C ILE A 47 -16.15 29.08 4.04
N LEU A 48 -16.79 28.85 2.91
CA LEU A 48 -18.19 29.27 2.70
C LEU A 48 -19.05 28.02 2.59
N ARG A 49 -19.98 27.84 3.52
CA ARG A 49 -20.95 26.73 3.57
C ARG A 49 -22.35 27.32 3.49
N ASP A 50 -23.09 26.94 2.45
CA ASP A 50 -24.46 27.43 2.23
C ASP A 50 -24.57 28.98 2.31
N GLY A 51 -23.55 29.67 1.73
CA GLY A 51 -23.47 31.13 1.76
C GLY A 51 -22.99 31.74 3.08
N THR A 52 -22.76 30.93 4.11
CA THR A 52 -22.28 31.39 5.43
C THR A 52 -20.78 31.14 5.58
N ALA A 53 -20.05 32.18 5.98
CA ALA A 53 -18.60 32.06 6.27
C ALA A 53 -18.38 31.32 7.60
N LYS A 54 -17.45 30.39 7.61
CA LYS A 54 -17.02 29.63 8.80
C LYS A 54 -15.52 29.44 8.79
N ASP A 55 -14.92 29.42 9.97
CA ASP A 55 -13.52 29.05 10.15
C ASP A 55 -13.45 27.64 10.75
N LEU A 56 -12.52 26.84 10.23
CA LEU A 56 -12.24 25.48 10.66
C LEU A 56 -10.76 25.35 10.99
N ASP A 57 -10.46 24.86 12.17
CA ASP A 57 -9.11 24.42 12.53
C ASP A 57 -8.98 22.94 12.18
N ILE A 58 -8.07 22.61 11.28
CA ILE A 58 -7.84 21.23 10.83
C ILE A 58 -6.44 20.79 11.20
N THR A 59 -6.32 19.55 11.65
CA THR A 59 -5.01 18.91 11.82
C THR A 59 -4.58 18.27 10.50
N LEU A 60 -3.38 18.61 10.05
CA LEU A 60 -2.82 18.06 8.82
C LEU A 60 -2.25 16.67 9.08
N GLU A 61 -2.73 15.69 8.38
CA GLU A 61 -2.17 14.35 8.38
C GLU A 61 -1.17 14.20 7.22
N ARG A 62 -0.20 13.30 7.40
CA ARG A 62 0.70 12.94 6.31
C ARG A 62 -0.12 12.29 5.19
N THR A 63 0.13 12.66 3.93
CA THR A 63 -0.46 11.97 2.78
C THR A 63 -0.16 10.48 2.89
N ARG A 64 -1.18 9.65 2.83
CA ARG A 64 -1.03 8.20 2.90
C ARG A 64 -0.29 7.72 1.65
N ILE A 65 0.66 6.81 1.84
CA ILE A 65 1.45 6.23 0.77
C ILE A 65 0.52 5.47 -0.20
N THR A 66 0.67 5.75 -1.49
CA THR A 66 -0.06 5.05 -2.55
C THR A 66 0.61 3.71 -2.89
N ALA A 67 -0.05 2.88 -3.68
CA ALA A 67 0.50 1.60 -4.13
C ALA A 67 1.79 1.78 -4.96
N GLU A 68 1.89 2.88 -5.73
CA GLU A 68 3.06 3.20 -6.54
C GLU A 68 4.27 3.61 -5.69
N GLU A 69 4.01 4.28 -4.56
CA GLU A 69 5.04 4.76 -3.63
C GLU A 69 5.44 3.70 -2.60
N ALA A 70 4.64 2.64 -2.43
CA ALA A 70 4.89 1.57 -1.48
C ALA A 70 6.20 0.84 -1.77
N LEU A 71 6.94 0.54 -0.71
CA LEU A 71 8.15 -0.28 -0.81
C LEU A 71 7.79 -1.66 -1.38
N ARG A 72 8.66 -2.16 -2.26
CA ARG A 72 8.45 -3.42 -2.97
C ARG A 72 9.67 -4.31 -2.91
N ASP A 73 9.45 -5.59 -3.16
CA ASP A 73 10.48 -6.61 -3.26
C ASP A 73 10.15 -7.57 -4.40
N SER A 74 11.14 -7.85 -5.25
CA SER A 74 11.01 -8.77 -6.36
C SER A 74 11.79 -10.03 -6.06
N ASN A 75 11.08 -11.15 -5.96
CA ASN A 75 11.67 -12.46 -5.77
C ASN A 75 11.82 -13.15 -7.14
N ARG A 76 13.07 -13.45 -7.52
CA ARG A 76 13.39 -14.05 -8.82
C ARG A 76 13.06 -15.54 -8.89
N ASP A 77 13.20 -16.26 -7.78
CA ASP A 77 12.97 -17.70 -7.74
C ASP A 77 11.50 -18.03 -7.94
N PHE A 78 10.61 -17.27 -7.29
CA PHE A 78 9.17 -17.42 -7.41
C PHE A 78 8.55 -16.54 -8.50
N GLU A 79 9.36 -15.68 -9.14
CA GLU A 79 8.95 -14.78 -10.23
C GLU A 79 7.73 -13.93 -9.87
N LEU A 80 7.77 -13.38 -8.65
CA LEU A 80 6.72 -12.50 -8.14
C LEU A 80 7.32 -11.25 -7.51
N THR A 81 6.58 -10.15 -7.62
CA THR A 81 6.87 -8.90 -6.92
C THR A 81 5.77 -8.64 -5.90
N VAL A 82 6.18 -8.36 -4.67
CA VAL A 82 5.28 -7.95 -3.60
C VAL A 82 5.56 -6.52 -3.19
N ARG A 83 4.60 -5.87 -2.56
CA ARG A 83 4.74 -4.55 -1.96
C ARG A 83 4.10 -4.49 -0.58
N GLU A 84 4.44 -3.46 0.15
CA GLU A 84 3.77 -3.16 1.42
C GLU A 84 2.28 -2.91 1.24
N LEU A 85 1.51 -3.33 2.24
CA LEU A 85 0.08 -3.09 2.34
C LEU A 85 -0.17 -1.63 2.70
N THR A 86 -0.89 -0.90 1.84
CA THR A 86 -1.24 0.51 2.06
C THR A 86 -2.60 0.65 2.74
N PHE A 87 -2.92 1.89 3.13
CA PHE A 87 -4.26 2.20 3.61
C PHE A 87 -5.33 1.95 2.53
N PHE A 88 -5.03 2.34 1.28
CA PHE A 88 -5.99 2.22 0.18
C PHE A 88 -6.33 0.75 -0.10
N ASP A 89 -5.36 -0.15 -0.01
CA ASP A 89 -5.63 -1.59 -0.15
C ASP A 89 -6.62 -2.09 0.91
N ARG A 90 -6.50 -1.62 2.15
CA ARG A 90 -7.44 -2.00 3.21
C ARG A 90 -8.83 -1.42 2.97
N ASP A 91 -8.91 -0.17 2.55
CA ASP A 91 -10.17 0.53 2.28
C ASP A 91 -10.93 -0.11 1.12
N ASP A 92 -10.25 -0.32 -0.01
CA ASP A 92 -10.82 -0.95 -1.22
C ASP A 92 -11.33 -2.36 -0.96
N ASN A 93 -10.60 -3.14 -0.16
CA ASN A 93 -10.95 -4.53 0.16
C ASN A 93 -11.81 -4.65 1.43
N ARG A 94 -12.09 -3.55 2.13
CA ARG A 94 -12.81 -3.51 3.42
C ARG A 94 -12.14 -4.37 4.49
N TRP A 95 -10.82 -4.39 4.50
CA TRP A 95 -10.05 -5.12 5.50
C TRP A 95 -9.89 -4.29 6.78
N ALA A 96 -9.95 -4.98 7.93
CA ALA A 96 -9.71 -4.34 9.21
C ALA A 96 -8.26 -3.81 9.32
N GLU A 97 -8.03 -2.82 10.16
CA GLU A 97 -6.69 -2.27 10.42
C GLU A 97 -5.69 -3.32 10.92
N SER A 98 -6.19 -4.35 11.62
CA SER A 98 -5.39 -5.47 12.12
C SER A 98 -4.89 -6.43 11.03
N VAL A 99 -5.40 -6.33 9.80
CA VAL A 99 -4.94 -7.17 8.67
C VAL A 99 -3.53 -6.78 8.30
N GLN A 100 -2.63 -7.77 8.27
CA GLN A 100 -1.21 -7.63 7.98
C GLN A 100 -0.81 -8.57 6.85
N GLY A 101 0.30 -8.25 6.18
CA GLY A 101 0.84 -9.03 5.09
C GLY A 101 1.49 -8.15 4.02
N VAL A 102 1.83 -8.76 2.90
CA VAL A 102 2.32 -8.08 1.70
C VAL A 102 1.40 -8.37 0.52
N ILE A 103 1.15 -7.36 -0.33
CA ILE A 103 0.32 -7.48 -1.53
C ILE A 103 1.17 -7.98 -2.69
N VAL A 104 0.68 -8.96 -3.42
CA VAL A 104 1.24 -9.37 -4.71
C VAL A 104 0.95 -8.27 -5.73
N GLN A 105 1.99 -7.58 -6.17
CA GLN A 105 1.90 -6.52 -7.17
C GLN A 105 1.92 -7.08 -8.59
N SER A 106 2.75 -8.09 -8.83
CA SER A 106 2.82 -8.81 -10.10
C SER A 106 3.33 -10.22 -9.89
N VAL A 107 2.94 -11.12 -10.77
CA VAL A 107 3.40 -12.51 -10.77
C VAL A 107 3.45 -13.02 -12.21
N GLU A 108 4.55 -13.69 -12.55
CA GLU A 108 4.69 -14.36 -13.84
C GLU A 108 3.84 -15.64 -13.85
N ARG A 109 2.98 -15.78 -14.85
CA ARG A 109 2.04 -16.91 -14.93
C ARG A 109 2.72 -18.28 -15.00
N ALA A 110 3.87 -18.34 -15.67
CA ALA A 110 4.69 -19.53 -15.79
C ALA A 110 5.68 -19.73 -14.66
N GLY A 111 5.80 -18.75 -13.75
CA GLY A 111 6.64 -18.82 -12.56
C GLY A 111 6.02 -19.73 -11.49
N TRP A 112 6.83 -20.16 -10.54
CA TRP A 112 6.37 -21.10 -9.50
C TRP A 112 5.19 -20.56 -8.68
N ALA A 113 5.18 -19.26 -8.36
CA ALA A 113 4.06 -18.65 -7.67
C ALA A 113 2.80 -18.60 -8.54
N GLY A 114 2.94 -18.27 -9.82
CA GLY A 114 1.84 -18.22 -10.78
C GLY A 114 1.23 -19.61 -11.02
N LEU A 115 2.06 -20.63 -11.20
CA LEU A 115 1.63 -22.03 -11.36
C LEU A 115 0.94 -22.55 -10.08
N ALA A 116 1.35 -22.09 -8.90
CA ALA A 116 0.65 -22.38 -7.64
C ALA A 116 -0.72 -21.69 -7.53
N GLY A 117 -1.05 -20.78 -8.44
CA GLY A 117 -2.30 -20.02 -8.43
C GLY A 117 -2.30 -18.81 -7.48
N VAL A 118 -1.12 -18.25 -7.21
CA VAL A 118 -0.98 -16.91 -6.64
C VAL A 118 -1.23 -15.90 -7.75
N PHE A 119 -2.01 -14.84 -7.46
CA PHE A 119 -2.35 -13.81 -8.44
C PHE A 119 -2.09 -12.41 -7.88
N GLU A 120 -2.01 -11.47 -8.80
CA GLU A 120 -1.98 -10.05 -8.47
C GLU A 120 -3.18 -9.66 -7.59
N GLY A 121 -2.93 -8.85 -6.55
CA GLY A 121 -3.93 -8.46 -5.55
C GLY A 121 -4.09 -9.43 -4.38
N ASP A 122 -3.46 -10.61 -4.40
CA ASP A 122 -3.44 -11.48 -3.22
C ASP A 122 -2.65 -10.85 -2.08
N LEU A 123 -3.18 -10.92 -0.87
CA LEU A 123 -2.44 -10.55 0.34
C LEU A 123 -1.81 -11.81 0.94
N ILE A 124 -0.50 -11.90 0.91
CA ILE A 124 0.25 -13.00 1.52
C ILE A 124 0.40 -12.72 3.02
N GLN A 125 -0.15 -13.60 3.84
CA GLN A 125 -0.13 -13.50 5.30
C GLN A 125 0.78 -14.55 5.97
N ARG A 126 1.09 -15.64 5.27
CA ARG A 126 2.00 -16.66 5.74
C ARG A 126 2.62 -17.43 4.57
N ILE A 127 3.89 -17.80 4.72
CA ILE A 127 4.61 -18.69 3.79
C ILE A 127 5.21 -19.81 4.63
N ASN A 128 4.85 -21.05 4.38
CA ASN A 128 5.16 -22.20 5.25
C ASN A 128 4.84 -21.88 6.72
N ASN A 129 5.82 -21.92 7.59
CA ASN A 129 5.70 -21.62 9.02
C ASN A 129 5.96 -20.12 9.34
N TYR A 130 6.30 -19.30 8.35
CA TYR A 130 6.66 -17.89 8.54
C TYR A 130 5.43 -17.01 8.43
N THR A 131 5.07 -16.32 9.51
CA THR A 131 4.03 -15.28 9.49
C THR A 131 4.58 -14.04 8.80
N ILE A 132 3.82 -13.51 7.85
CA ILE A 132 4.17 -12.32 7.08
C ILE A 132 3.30 -11.17 7.56
N THR A 133 3.94 -10.19 8.19
CA THR A 133 3.29 -8.97 8.69
C THR A 133 3.61 -7.74 7.84
N ASP A 134 4.77 -7.75 7.21
CA ASP A 134 5.37 -6.66 6.46
C ASP A 134 6.41 -7.18 5.46
N LEU A 135 7.03 -6.26 4.71
CA LEU A 135 8.04 -6.59 3.71
C LEU A 135 9.32 -7.17 4.33
N ALA A 136 9.67 -6.78 5.56
CA ALA A 136 10.87 -7.29 6.24
C ALA A 136 10.71 -8.77 6.64
N SER A 137 9.54 -9.14 7.18
CA SER A 137 9.21 -10.54 7.50
C SER A 137 9.11 -11.40 6.24
N TYR A 138 8.57 -10.85 5.15
CA TYR A 138 8.56 -11.52 3.85
C TYR A 138 9.97 -11.83 3.35
N ARG A 139 10.88 -10.86 3.35
CA ARG A 139 12.28 -11.07 2.93
C ARG A 139 12.96 -12.16 3.73
N LYS A 140 12.83 -12.12 5.05
CA LYS A 140 13.39 -13.16 5.94
C LYS A 140 12.86 -14.55 5.61
N ALA A 141 11.54 -14.66 5.37
CA ALA A 141 10.92 -15.92 5.00
C ALA A 141 11.46 -16.45 3.67
N MET A 142 11.56 -15.60 2.65
CA MET A 142 12.05 -15.99 1.33
C MET A 142 13.53 -16.35 1.35
N GLU A 143 14.36 -15.64 2.14
CA GLU A 143 15.77 -16.00 2.36
C GLU A 143 15.92 -17.38 3.02
N ALA A 144 15.09 -17.69 4.02
CA ALA A 144 15.11 -18.99 4.67
C ALA A 144 14.68 -20.10 3.69
N ILE A 145 13.62 -19.89 2.94
CA ILE A 145 13.11 -20.83 1.94
C ILE A 145 14.16 -21.09 0.83
N ALA A 146 14.84 -20.04 0.38
CA ALA A 146 15.91 -20.17 -0.62
C ALA A 146 17.11 -20.99 -0.10
N LYS A 147 17.38 -20.96 1.21
CA LYS A 147 18.43 -21.77 1.84
C LYS A 147 17.98 -23.21 2.08
N GLU A 148 16.74 -23.40 2.54
CA GLU A 148 16.17 -24.70 2.88
C GLU A 148 15.80 -25.51 1.63
N GLN A 149 15.48 -24.85 0.55
CA GLN A 149 15.06 -25.43 -0.74
C GLN A 149 14.01 -26.55 -0.58
N PRO A 150 12.91 -26.31 0.12
CA PRO A 150 11.90 -27.35 0.35
C PRO A 150 11.24 -27.76 -0.97
N ALA A 151 10.89 -29.05 -1.09
CA ALA A 151 10.18 -29.56 -2.28
C ALA A 151 8.81 -28.91 -2.50
N ARG A 152 8.22 -28.34 -1.45
CA ARG A 152 6.93 -27.64 -1.54
C ARG A 152 6.94 -26.40 -0.65
N VAL A 153 6.41 -25.31 -1.18
CA VAL A 153 6.21 -24.02 -0.46
C VAL A 153 4.72 -23.71 -0.45
N SER A 154 4.17 -23.48 0.75
CA SER A 154 2.78 -23.10 0.91
C SER A 154 2.64 -21.59 1.14
N PHE A 155 1.77 -20.96 0.37
CA PHE A 155 1.37 -19.58 0.57
C PHE A 155 -0.05 -19.56 1.15
N PHE A 156 -0.23 -18.90 2.28
CA PHE A 156 -1.54 -18.59 2.83
C PHE A 156 -1.90 -17.18 2.43
N VAL A 157 -2.88 -17.05 1.54
CA VAL A 157 -3.25 -15.77 0.92
C VAL A 157 -4.69 -15.40 1.25
N LEU A 158 -4.94 -14.11 1.41
CA LEU A 158 -6.27 -13.53 1.47
C LEU A 158 -6.58 -12.89 0.12
N ARG A 159 -7.65 -13.38 -0.55
CA ARG A 159 -8.16 -12.88 -1.82
C ARG A 159 -9.59 -12.40 -1.62
N GLY A 160 -9.80 -11.07 -1.63
CA GLY A 160 -11.06 -10.48 -1.20
C GLY A 160 -11.41 -10.95 0.21
N PRO A 161 -12.61 -11.54 0.47
CA PRO A 161 -12.99 -12.02 1.79
C PRO A 161 -12.53 -13.44 2.11
N ARG A 162 -11.82 -14.14 1.21
CA ARG A 162 -11.52 -15.58 1.32
C ARG A 162 -10.04 -15.84 1.52
N THR A 163 -9.71 -16.63 2.52
CA THR A 163 -8.38 -17.20 2.70
C THR A 163 -8.21 -18.47 1.87
N GLN A 164 -7.03 -18.64 1.28
CA GLN A 164 -6.69 -19.78 0.43
C GLN A 164 -5.27 -20.24 0.71
N PHE A 165 -5.04 -21.55 0.59
CA PHE A 165 -3.70 -22.12 0.51
C PHE A 165 -3.33 -22.32 -0.95
N LYS A 166 -2.11 -21.92 -1.30
CA LYS A 166 -1.50 -22.14 -2.61
C LYS A 166 -0.20 -22.90 -2.39
N PHE A 167 0.08 -23.86 -3.25
CA PHE A 167 1.23 -24.73 -3.10
C PHE A 167 2.10 -24.63 -4.34
N ALA A 168 3.31 -24.10 -4.19
CA ALA A 168 4.33 -24.13 -5.20
C ALA A 168 5.23 -25.34 -4.98
N GLU A 169 5.65 -25.97 -6.07
CA GLU A 169 6.61 -27.08 -6.10
C GLU A 169 7.83 -26.60 -6.92
N PRO A 170 8.77 -25.88 -6.27
CA PRO A 170 9.90 -25.30 -6.96
C PRO A 170 10.86 -26.39 -7.46
N ASP A 171 11.32 -26.27 -8.68
CA ASP A 171 12.46 -27.06 -9.21
C ASP A 171 13.74 -26.26 -8.95
N TRP A 172 14.30 -26.43 -7.77
CA TRP A 172 15.52 -25.73 -7.34
C TRP A 172 16.69 -26.14 -8.23
N LYS A 173 17.13 -25.23 -9.10
CA LYS A 173 18.32 -25.47 -9.91
C LYS A 173 19.54 -25.58 -8.98
N PRO A 174 20.38 -26.63 -9.13
CA PRO A 174 21.60 -26.71 -8.35
C PRO A 174 22.44 -25.45 -8.64
N THR A 175 22.82 -24.73 -7.59
CA THR A 175 23.77 -23.63 -7.71
C THR A 175 25.05 -24.22 -8.29
N VAL A 176 25.32 -23.95 -9.58
CA VAL A 176 26.59 -24.32 -10.18
C VAL A 176 27.63 -23.51 -9.44
N ALA A 177 28.35 -24.17 -8.50
CA ALA A 177 29.50 -23.60 -7.83
C ALA A 177 30.46 -23.16 -8.92
N ALA A 178 30.73 -21.88 -9.03
CA ALA A 178 31.76 -21.35 -9.93
C ALA A 178 33.10 -21.99 -9.51
N THR A 179 33.49 -23.01 -10.25
CA THR A 179 34.81 -23.61 -10.13
C THR A 179 35.81 -22.52 -10.55
N LYS A 180 36.63 -22.10 -9.59
CA LYS A 180 37.79 -21.23 -9.82
C LYS A 180 38.84 -21.97 -10.62
#